data_e9d6aef5beddabd7e47efba7a0e05e5b
#
_entry.id   e9d6aef5beddabd7e47efba7a0e05e5b
#
_cell.length_a   1.000
_cell.length_b   1.000
_cell.length_c   1.000
_cell.angle_alpha   90.00
_cell.angle_beta   90.00
_cell.angle_gamma   90.00
#
_symmetry.space_group_name_H-M   'P 1'
#
loop_
_entity.id
_entity.type
_entity.pdbx_description
1 polymer ?
#
loop_
_entity_poly.entity_id
_entity_poly.type
_entity_poly.pdbx_seq_one_letter_code
_entity_poly.pdbx_strand_id
1 'polypeptide(L)'
;MNASALKKNFIVYSPQILTTENLITPLKLLMRHHNYEIELHDMLLTADSAEDLLAYRKADLIFSMAPVNNRSMVCVPYASYSMVMVCSQDHPRMKDVVTMEELQEEKFTIFLSEEAGVKNYQSQVAKVHAEKNIGFRCDSVYTILAMISASHLIGYLPEVLFEKYKDVMRLKRLHAPITLPPVDVFMIYNRSALNSSIFSTFIGQVAEI
;
A
#
# COMPACT_ATOMS: atom_id res chain seq x y z
N MET A 1 -36.32 24.94 -13.60
CA MET A 1 -36.13 23.71 -12.77
C MET A 1 -34.79 23.10 -13.16
N ASN A 2 -33.75 23.38 -12.40
CA ASN A 2 -32.44 22.74 -12.65
C ASN A 2 -32.55 21.29 -12.17
N ALA A 3 -32.59 20.37 -13.12
CA ALA A 3 -32.31 18.98 -12.82
C ALA A 3 -30.86 18.92 -12.31
N SER A 4 -30.69 18.75 -11.01
CA SER A 4 -29.39 18.43 -10.45
C SER A 4 -28.92 17.14 -11.14
N ALA A 5 -27.93 17.25 -12.01
CA ALA A 5 -27.33 16.09 -12.62
C ALA A 5 -26.95 15.12 -11.47
N LEU A 6 -27.51 13.91 -11.49
CA LEU A 6 -27.22 12.89 -10.50
C LEU A 6 -25.68 12.71 -10.47
N LYS A 7 -25.12 13.01 -9.31
CA LYS A 7 -23.70 12.84 -9.04
C LYS A 7 -23.36 11.36 -9.19
N LYS A 8 -22.35 11.04 -9.99
CA LYS A 8 -21.90 9.66 -10.16
C LYS A 8 -20.85 9.35 -9.10
N ASN A 9 -20.96 8.21 -8.44
CA ASN A 9 -19.93 7.74 -7.52
C ASN A 9 -18.86 6.97 -8.29
N PHE A 10 -17.62 7.16 -7.88
CA PHE A 10 -16.47 6.39 -8.33
C PHE A 10 -15.78 5.80 -7.10
N ILE A 11 -15.84 4.47 -6.97
CA ILE A 11 -15.45 3.76 -5.75
C ILE A 11 -14.10 3.09 -5.95
N VAL A 12 -13.14 3.46 -5.12
CA VAL A 12 -11.74 2.98 -5.17
C VAL A 12 -11.35 2.31 -3.87
N TYR A 13 -10.73 1.15 -3.96
CA TYR A 13 -10.02 0.49 -2.86
C TYR A 13 -8.53 0.58 -3.14
N SER A 14 -7.78 1.19 -2.24
CA SER A 14 -6.35 1.42 -2.44
C SER A 14 -5.61 1.48 -1.11
N PRO A 15 -4.42 0.86 -1.00
CA PRO A 15 -3.59 1.05 0.18
C PRO A 15 -3.17 2.52 0.31
N GLN A 16 -3.11 2.99 1.54
CA GLN A 16 -2.89 4.38 1.92
C GLN A 16 -1.70 5.02 1.22
N ILE A 17 -0.58 4.30 1.13
CA ILE A 17 0.63 4.82 0.49
C ILE A 17 0.42 5.07 -1.01
N LEU A 18 -0.23 4.15 -1.72
CA LEU A 18 -0.49 4.31 -3.14
C LEU A 18 -1.40 5.51 -3.41
N THR A 19 -2.43 5.70 -2.59
CA THR A 19 -3.33 6.85 -2.69
C THR A 19 -2.56 8.15 -2.55
N THR A 20 -1.74 8.29 -1.52
CA THR A 20 -1.04 9.55 -1.23
C THR A 20 0.08 9.85 -2.21
N GLU A 21 0.77 8.84 -2.73
CA GLU A 21 1.91 9.04 -3.64
C GLU A 21 1.50 9.10 -5.12
N ASN A 22 0.45 8.37 -5.54
CA ASN A 22 0.15 8.19 -6.96
C ASN A 22 -1.25 8.64 -7.39
N LEU A 23 -2.29 8.49 -6.55
CA LEU A 23 -3.67 8.62 -7.00
C LEU A 23 -4.30 10.00 -6.80
N ILE A 24 -3.76 10.85 -5.94
CA ILE A 24 -4.36 12.16 -5.64
C ILE A 24 -4.58 13.00 -6.91
N THR A 25 -3.60 13.07 -7.78
CA THR A 25 -3.68 13.89 -9.00
C THR A 25 -4.75 13.39 -9.98
N PRO A 26 -4.76 12.12 -10.42
CA PRO A 26 -5.79 11.64 -11.32
C PRO A 26 -7.19 11.67 -10.70
N LEU A 27 -7.35 11.39 -9.40
CA LEU A 27 -8.65 11.49 -8.73
C LEU A 27 -9.18 12.94 -8.71
N LYS A 28 -8.31 13.94 -8.49
CA LYS A 28 -8.69 15.36 -8.58
C LYS A 28 -9.16 15.75 -9.98
N LEU A 29 -8.55 15.19 -11.03
CA LEU A 29 -8.98 15.44 -12.40
C LEU A 29 -10.40 14.85 -12.67
N LEU A 30 -10.64 13.62 -12.21
CA LEU A 30 -11.94 12.97 -12.31
C LEU A 30 -13.04 13.78 -11.62
N MET A 31 -12.79 14.28 -10.42
CA MET A 31 -13.72 15.13 -9.66
C MET A 31 -14.05 16.43 -10.41
N ARG A 32 -13.04 17.10 -10.97
CA ARG A 32 -13.19 18.42 -11.61
C ARG A 32 -13.88 18.35 -12.96
N HIS A 33 -13.55 17.36 -13.78
CA HIS A 33 -13.96 17.32 -15.18
C HIS A 33 -15.23 16.50 -15.45
N HIS A 34 -15.60 15.61 -14.54
CA HIS A 34 -16.67 14.64 -14.79
C HIS A 34 -17.77 14.59 -13.74
N ASN A 35 -17.76 15.51 -12.76
CA ASN A 35 -18.75 15.59 -11.68
C ASN A 35 -18.93 14.26 -10.92
N TYR A 36 -17.82 13.52 -10.71
CA TYR A 36 -17.81 12.34 -9.86
C TYR A 36 -17.64 12.72 -8.40
N GLU A 37 -18.32 11.98 -7.53
CA GLU A 37 -18.00 11.85 -6.12
C GLU A 37 -17.08 10.66 -5.95
N ILE A 38 -15.90 10.87 -5.36
CA ILE A 38 -14.94 9.81 -5.11
C ILE A 38 -15.20 9.21 -3.73
N GLU A 39 -15.43 7.91 -3.68
CA GLU A 39 -15.46 7.12 -2.47
C GLU A 39 -14.19 6.29 -2.42
N LEU A 40 -13.29 6.60 -1.48
CA LEU A 40 -12.02 5.93 -1.34
C LEU A 40 -11.98 5.12 -0.05
N HIS A 41 -11.72 3.83 -0.20
CA HIS A 41 -11.50 2.91 0.91
C HIS A 41 -10.00 2.62 1.05
N ASP A 42 -9.43 3.02 2.19
CA ASP A 42 -8.04 2.75 2.52
C ASP A 42 -7.92 1.35 3.13
N MET A 43 -7.92 0.36 2.28
CA MET A 43 -7.76 -1.03 2.69
C MET A 43 -7.28 -1.92 1.53
N LEU A 44 -6.58 -2.98 1.91
CA LEU A 44 -6.25 -4.09 1.03
C LEU A 44 -7.32 -5.18 1.15
N LEU A 45 -7.73 -5.70 0.00
CA LEU A 45 -8.75 -6.75 -0.10
C LEU A 45 -8.11 -8.10 -0.41
N THR A 46 -8.72 -9.17 0.08
CA THR A 46 -8.43 -10.51 -0.45
C THR A 46 -8.87 -10.62 -1.91
N ALA A 47 -8.30 -11.54 -2.68
CA ALA A 47 -8.64 -11.73 -4.09
C ALA A 47 -10.15 -11.97 -4.29
N ASP A 48 -10.74 -12.84 -3.48
CA ASP A 48 -12.18 -13.16 -3.54
C ASP A 48 -13.04 -11.92 -3.29
N SER A 49 -12.69 -11.12 -2.26
CA SER A 49 -13.42 -9.87 -1.97
C SER A 49 -13.28 -8.84 -3.08
N ALA A 50 -12.10 -8.72 -3.69
CA ALA A 50 -11.87 -7.82 -4.81
C ALA A 50 -12.69 -8.24 -6.04
N GLU A 51 -12.71 -9.53 -6.36
CA GLU A 51 -13.49 -10.07 -7.47
C GLU A 51 -14.98 -9.82 -7.26
N ASP A 52 -15.52 -10.10 -6.09
CA ASP A 52 -16.93 -9.88 -5.76
C ASP A 52 -17.32 -8.41 -5.88
N LEU A 53 -16.54 -7.49 -5.32
CA LEU A 53 -16.84 -6.07 -5.37
C LEU A 53 -16.85 -5.54 -6.82
N LEU A 54 -15.93 -5.97 -7.66
CA LEU A 54 -15.89 -5.59 -9.08
C LEU A 54 -17.01 -6.26 -9.88
N ALA A 55 -17.31 -7.54 -9.65
CA ALA A 55 -18.36 -8.27 -10.35
C ALA A 55 -19.74 -7.69 -10.07
N TYR A 56 -20.01 -7.31 -8.82
CA TYR A 56 -21.28 -6.69 -8.41
C TYR A 56 -21.31 -5.16 -8.58
N ARG A 57 -20.30 -4.56 -9.24
CA ARG A 57 -20.17 -3.12 -9.46
C ARG A 57 -20.24 -2.28 -8.18
N LYS A 58 -19.71 -2.82 -7.09
CA LYS A 58 -19.56 -2.15 -5.79
C LYS A 58 -18.19 -1.48 -5.63
N ALA A 59 -17.30 -1.68 -6.58
CA ALA A 59 -16.05 -0.96 -6.76
C ALA A 59 -15.81 -0.74 -8.26
N ASP A 60 -15.17 0.36 -8.61
CA ASP A 60 -14.76 0.69 -9.98
C ASP A 60 -13.30 0.35 -10.21
N LEU A 61 -12.47 0.53 -9.18
CA LEU A 61 -11.03 0.35 -9.24
C LEU A 61 -10.51 -0.20 -7.91
N ILE A 62 -9.67 -1.23 -7.99
CA ILE A 62 -9.05 -1.85 -6.82
C ILE A 62 -7.54 -1.97 -7.06
N PHE A 63 -6.76 -1.66 -6.04
CA PHE A 63 -5.33 -1.95 -6.00
C PHE A 63 -5.04 -3.04 -4.99
N SER A 64 -4.24 -4.04 -5.39
CA SER A 64 -3.90 -5.21 -4.61
C SER A 64 -2.41 -5.49 -4.68
N MET A 65 -1.85 -6.12 -3.66
CA MET A 65 -0.45 -6.59 -3.64
C MET A 65 -0.29 -8.02 -4.18
N ALA A 66 -1.39 -8.66 -4.59
CA ALA A 66 -1.37 -9.92 -5.32
C ALA A 66 -2.19 -9.82 -6.60
N PRO A 67 -1.78 -10.50 -7.68
CA PRO A 67 -2.54 -10.51 -8.91
C PRO A 67 -3.84 -11.32 -8.76
N VAL A 68 -4.88 -10.88 -9.45
CA VAL A 68 -6.16 -11.59 -9.60
C VAL A 68 -6.21 -12.22 -10.99
N ASN A 69 -6.60 -13.49 -11.06
CA ASN A 69 -6.71 -14.22 -12.31
C ASN A 69 -8.19 -14.50 -12.66
N ASN A 70 -8.85 -13.51 -13.22
CA ASN A 70 -10.25 -13.60 -13.64
C ASN A 70 -10.43 -13.00 -15.04
N ARG A 71 -11.04 -13.75 -15.97
CA ARG A 71 -11.19 -13.34 -17.39
C ARG A 71 -12.07 -12.12 -17.59
N SER A 72 -13.02 -11.85 -16.68
CA SER A 72 -13.89 -10.67 -16.73
C SER A 72 -13.19 -9.41 -16.25
N MET A 73 -12.02 -9.54 -15.66
CA MET A 73 -11.25 -8.43 -15.08
C MET A 73 -9.98 -8.15 -15.88
N VAL A 74 -9.50 -6.95 -15.76
CA VAL A 74 -8.15 -6.54 -16.13
C VAL A 74 -7.35 -6.44 -14.85
N CYS A 75 -6.21 -7.12 -14.80
CA CYS A 75 -5.27 -7.04 -13.71
C CYS A 75 -3.89 -6.78 -14.31
N VAL A 76 -3.31 -5.63 -14.02
CA VAL A 76 -2.03 -5.20 -14.59
C VAL A 76 -1.08 -4.74 -13.50
N PRO A 77 0.24 -4.99 -13.62
CA PRO A 77 1.23 -4.37 -12.76
C PRO A 77 1.10 -2.85 -12.81
N TYR A 78 1.18 -2.20 -11.64
CA TYR A 78 1.01 -0.76 -11.54
C TYR A 78 2.20 -0.06 -10.89
N ALA A 79 2.64 -0.53 -9.74
CA ALA A 79 3.76 0.04 -9.01
C ALA A 79 4.57 -1.06 -8.31
N SER A 80 5.82 -0.77 -8.01
CA SER A 80 6.68 -1.62 -7.20
C SER A 80 7.43 -0.74 -6.21
N TYR A 81 7.30 -1.04 -4.92
CA TYR A 81 7.93 -0.28 -3.85
C TYR A 81 9.13 -1.03 -3.29
N SER A 82 10.30 -0.42 -3.39
CA SER A 82 11.47 -0.86 -2.62
C SER A 82 11.18 -0.73 -1.13
N MET A 83 11.62 -1.70 -0.35
CA MET A 83 11.40 -1.73 1.09
C MET A 83 12.71 -1.50 1.83
N VAL A 84 12.65 -0.79 2.94
CA VAL A 84 13.77 -0.53 3.83
C VAL A 84 13.45 -0.93 5.27
N MET A 85 14.47 -1.35 6.00
CA MET A 85 14.39 -1.60 7.43
C MET A 85 14.76 -0.31 8.16
N VAL A 86 13.96 0.08 9.15
CA VAL A 86 14.10 1.35 9.84
C VAL A 86 13.87 1.23 11.34
N CYS A 87 14.47 2.15 12.09
CA CYS A 87 14.17 2.39 13.50
C CYS A 87 14.24 3.89 13.80
N SER A 88 13.90 4.29 15.03
CA SER A 88 14.13 5.64 15.53
C SER A 88 15.63 5.98 15.52
N GLN A 89 15.97 7.24 15.21
CA GLN A 89 17.36 7.74 15.38
C GLN A 89 17.85 7.58 16.82
N ASP A 90 16.92 7.67 17.78
CA ASP A 90 17.22 7.55 19.21
C ASP A 90 17.21 6.09 19.72
N HIS A 91 17.17 5.11 18.83
CA HIS A 91 17.21 3.69 19.21
C HIS A 91 18.53 3.39 19.96
N PRO A 92 18.47 2.85 21.20
CA PRO A 92 19.63 2.81 22.09
C PRO A 92 20.72 1.81 21.66
N ARG A 93 20.38 0.81 20.85
CA ARG A 93 21.27 -0.30 20.48
C ARG A 93 21.61 -0.36 19.00
N MET A 94 20.70 0.10 18.13
CA MET A 94 20.87 -0.02 16.67
C MET A 94 21.81 1.05 16.13
N LYS A 95 22.81 0.62 15.36
CA LYS A 95 23.65 1.46 14.50
C LYS A 95 23.11 1.42 13.08
N ASP A 96 23.71 2.17 12.17
CA ASP A 96 23.30 2.18 10.76
C ASP A 96 23.55 0.82 10.07
N VAL A 97 24.64 0.14 10.45
CA VAL A 97 24.96 -1.22 9.98
C VAL A 97 24.74 -2.18 11.15
N VAL A 98 23.97 -3.22 10.91
CA VAL A 98 23.54 -4.19 11.93
C VAL A 98 23.79 -5.62 11.46
N THR A 99 24.02 -6.53 12.39
CA THR A 99 24.13 -7.97 12.15
C THR A 99 22.79 -8.67 12.36
N MET A 100 22.69 -9.92 11.91
CA MET A 100 21.48 -10.72 12.13
C MET A 100 21.29 -11.06 13.61
N GLU A 101 22.38 -11.27 14.34
CA GLU A 101 22.35 -11.55 15.78
C GLU A 101 21.78 -10.35 16.56
N GLU A 102 22.22 -9.14 16.25
CA GLU A 102 21.69 -7.92 16.85
C GLU A 102 20.18 -7.75 16.58
N LEU A 103 19.73 -8.03 15.37
CA LEU A 103 18.32 -7.96 15.00
C LEU A 103 17.44 -8.97 15.74
N GLN A 104 17.96 -10.18 16.04
CA GLN A 104 17.20 -11.21 16.75
C GLN A 104 16.89 -10.86 18.21
N GLU A 105 17.60 -9.92 18.80
CA GLU A 105 17.35 -9.44 20.15
C GLU A 105 16.33 -8.28 20.21
N GLU A 106 15.90 -7.78 19.06
CA GLU A 106 15.03 -6.61 18.95
C GLU A 106 13.56 -6.97 18.77
N LYS A 107 12.70 -5.95 19.00
CA LYS A 107 11.27 -6.05 18.76
C LYS A 107 10.88 -5.37 17.44
N PHE A 108 9.93 -5.98 16.73
CA PHE A 108 9.52 -5.55 15.41
C PHE A 108 8.05 -5.12 15.36
N THR A 109 7.74 -4.25 14.39
CA THR A 109 6.38 -3.98 13.96
C THR A 109 6.03 -4.89 12.78
N ILE A 110 4.75 -5.28 12.67
CA ILE A 110 4.23 -6.03 11.53
C ILE A 110 2.97 -5.36 11.01
N PHE A 111 2.89 -5.19 9.70
CA PHE A 111 1.68 -4.75 9.02
C PHE A 111 0.65 -5.89 9.01
N LEU A 112 -0.55 -5.62 9.55
CA LEU A 112 -1.60 -6.62 9.69
C LEU A 112 -2.49 -6.63 8.45
N SER A 113 -2.52 -7.73 7.72
CA SER A 113 -3.38 -7.92 6.56
C SER A 113 -3.59 -9.39 6.24
N GLU A 114 -4.77 -9.72 5.74
CA GLU A 114 -5.09 -11.06 5.21
C GLU A 114 -4.81 -11.17 3.70
N GLU A 115 -4.40 -10.08 3.07
CA GLU A 115 -4.11 -10.04 1.64
C GLU A 115 -2.86 -10.88 1.30
N ALA A 116 -2.95 -11.66 0.23
CA ALA A 116 -1.97 -12.69 -0.11
C ALA A 116 -0.56 -12.13 -0.40
N GLY A 117 -0.47 -10.95 -1.02
CA GLY A 117 0.82 -10.31 -1.32
C GLY A 117 1.53 -9.85 -0.05
N VAL A 118 0.78 -9.31 0.93
CA VAL A 118 1.32 -8.96 2.25
C VAL A 118 1.81 -10.19 2.99
N LYS A 119 1.02 -11.27 3.02
CA LYS A 119 1.44 -12.53 3.65
C LYS A 119 2.68 -13.12 2.99
N ASN A 120 2.74 -13.07 1.66
CA ASN A 120 3.91 -13.52 0.92
C ASN A 120 5.16 -12.71 1.30
N TYR A 121 5.06 -11.38 1.32
CA TYR A 121 6.15 -10.51 1.77
C TYR A 121 6.59 -10.86 3.20
N GLN A 122 5.65 -10.97 4.14
CA GLN A 122 5.93 -11.31 5.52
C GLN A 122 6.64 -12.67 5.66
N SER A 123 6.25 -13.67 4.88
CA SER A 123 6.92 -14.98 4.89
C SER A 123 8.36 -14.90 4.41
N GLN A 124 8.67 -14.02 3.47
CA GLN A 124 10.03 -13.81 2.96
C GLN A 124 10.93 -13.12 3.98
N VAL A 125 10.39 -12.20 4.78
CA VAL A 125 11.16 -11.48 5.82
C VAL A 125 11.12 -12.17 7.19
N ALA A 126 10.32 -13.22 7.37
CA ALA A 126 10.17 -13.93 8.66
C ALA A 126 11.47 -14.54 9.21
N LYS A 127 12.46 -14.77 8.36
CA LYS A 127 13.80 -15.23 8.78
C LYS A 127 14.60 -14.14 9.52
N VAL A 128 14.22 -12.88 9.42
CA VAL A 128 14.93 -11.75 10.05
C VAL A 128 14.61 -11.69 11.55
N HIS A 129 13.39 -12.03 11.92
CA HIS A 129 12.93 -12.00 13.30
C HIS A 129 12.00 -13.18 13.58
N ALA A 130 12.04 -13.69 14.81
CA ALA A 130 11.10 -14.71 15.25
C ALA A 130 9.74 -14.09 15.60
N GLU A 131 8.67 -14.89 15.52
CA GLU A 131 7.30 -14.45 15.89
C GLU A 131 7.23 -13.89 17.32
N LYS A 132 7.99 -14.45 18.26
CA LYS A 132 8.11 -13.96 19.64
C LYS A 132 8.66 -12.54 19.75
N ASN A 133 9.31 -12.04 18.71
CA ASN A 133 9.93 -10.72 18.66
C ASN A 133 8.99 -9.66 18.06
N ILE A 134 7.76 -9.99 17.73
CA ILE A 134 6.77 -9.01 17.30
C ILE A 134 6.25 -8.26 18.52
N GLY A 135 6.47 -6.95 18.53
CA GLY A 135 6.03 -6.06 19.61
C GLY A 135 4.79 -5.24 19.27
N PHE A 136 4.49 -5.06 17.98
CA PHE A 136 3.36 -4.26 17.53
C PHE A 136 2.81 -4.75 16.19
N ARG A 137 1.49 -4.78 16.07
CA ARG A 137 0.77 -5.15 14.85
C ARG A 137 -0.28 -4.11 14.53
N CYS A 138 -0.34 -3.64 13.28
CA CYS A 138 -1.31 -2.63 12.85
C CYS A 138 -1.55 -2.74 11.34
N ASP A 139 -2.75 -2.43 10.92
CA ASP A 139 -3.19 -2.37 9.51
C ASP A 139 -3.00 -0.99 8.85
N SER A 140 -2.37 -0.06 9.55
CA SER A 140 -2.02 1.28 9.03
C SER A 140 -0.50 1.46 8.98
N VAL A 141 0.04 1.69 7.78
CA VAL A 141 1.46 1.95 7.58
C VAL A 141 1.92 3.24 8.25
N TYR A 142 1.06 4.27 8.32
CA TYR A 142 1.37 5.53 8.99
C TYR A 142 1.37 5.39 10.52
N THR A 143 0.51 4.54 11.06
CA THR A 143 0.56 4.20 12.49
C THR A 143 1.82 3.40 12.84
N ILE A 144 2.23 2.48 11.98
CA ILE A 144 3.51 1.75 12.13
C ILE A 144 4.68 2.73 12.12
N LEU A 145 4.71 3.66 11.17
CA LEU A 145 5.73 4.71 11.07
C LEU A 145 5.80 5.54 12.37
N ALA A 146 4.65 5.98 12.89
CA ALA A 146 4.59 6.73 14.14
C ALA A 146 5.09 5.91 15.36
N MET A 147 4.73 4.62 15.43
CA MET A 147 5.19 3.73 16.49
C MET A 147 6.71 3.48 16.43
N ILE A 148 7.28 3.31 15.25
CA ILE A 148 8.74 3.19 15.08
C ILE A 148 9.43 4.47 15.57
N SER A 149 8.92 5.63 15.16
CA SER A 149 9.45 6.94 15.57
C SER A 149 9.46 7.14 17.09
N ALA A 150 8.41 6.71 17.77
CA ALA A 150 8.16 6.96 19.19
C ALA A 150 8.65 5.84 20.12
N SER A 151 9.30 4.81 19.59
CA SER A 151 9.67 3.62 20.37
C SER A 151 11.03 3.04 19.97
N HIS A 152 11.39 1.90 20.55
CA HIS A 152 12.57 1.12 20.17
C HIS A 152 12.22 -0.05 19.23
N LEU A 153 11.12 0.06 18.48
CA LEU A 153 10.72 -0.96 17.52
C LEU A 153 11.46 -0.77 16.20
N ILE A 154 11.73 -1.89 15.55
CA ILE A 154 12.22 -1.94 14.17
C ILE A 154 11.03 -2.25 13.26
N GLY A 155 11.02 -1.70 12.07
CA GLY A 155 9.98 -1.98 11.09
C GLY A 155 10.47 -1.94 9.66
N TYR A 156 9.58 -2.35 8.75
CA TYR A 156 9.79 -2.29 7.32
C TYR A 156 8.86 -1.22 6.74
N LEU A 157 9.42 -0.31 5.97
CA LEU A 157 8.67 0.75 5.30
C LEU A 157 8.99 0.76 3.81
N PRO A 158 8.05 1.15 2.95
CA PRO A 158 8.39 1.59 1.60
C PRO A 158 9.43 2.72 1.64
N GLU A 159 10.45 2.61 0.80
CA GLU A 159 11.56 3.58 0.78
C GLU A 159 11.08 5.01 0.53
N VAL A 160 10.09 5.18 -0.35
CA VAL A 160 9.47 6.50 -0.62
C VAL A 160 8.88 7.12 0.65
N LEU A 161 8.27 6.32 1.51
CA LEU A 161 7.70 6.78 2.77
C LEU A 161 8.81 7.14 3.78
N PHE A 162 9.85 6.31 3.86
CA PHE A 162 11.02 6.62 4.69
C PHE A 162 11.67 7.93 4.27
N GLU A 163 11.98 8.11 2.99
CA GLU A 163 12.62 9.34 2.48
C GLU A 163 11.79 10.60 2.76
N LYS A 164 10.47 10.49 2.66
CA LYS A 164 9.55 11.60 2.92
C LYS A 164 9.48 12.02 4.38
N TYR A 165 9.59 11.06 5.31
CA TYR A 165 9.34 11.31 6.74
C TYR A 165 10.56 11.16 7.64
N LYS A 166 11.71 10.70 7.14
CA LYS A 166 12.89 10.38 7.96
C LYS A 166 13.34 11.52 8.88
N ASP A 167 13.33 12.76 8.37
CA ASP A 167 13.78 13.92 9.14
C ASP A 167 12.75 14.35 10.19
N VAL A 168 11.48 14.48 9.79
CA VAL A 168 10.39 14.93 10.68
C VAL A 168 10.11 13.90 11.78
N MET A 169 10.17 12.61 11.44
CA MET A 169 9.91 11.50 12.35
C MET A 169 11.18 10.95 13.01
N ARG A 170 12.33 11.58 12.75
CA ARG A 170 13.64 11.17 13.32
C ARG A 170 13.91 9.68 13.13
N LEU A 171 13.79 9.19 11.90
CA LEU A 171 14.05 7.80 11.53
C LEU A 171 15.44 7.63 10.95
N LYS A 172 16.01 6.44 11.11
CA LYS A 172 17.22 6.00 10.40
C LYS A 172 17.01 4.65 9.73
N ARG A 173 17.66 4.48 8.59
CA ARG A 173 17.73 3.23 7.85
C ARG A 173 18.72 2.28 8.50
N LEU A 174 18.39 1.01 8.57
CA LEU A 174 19.27 -0.07 9.02
C LEU A 174 19.76 -0.87 7.81
N HIS A 175 21.06 -1.06 7.73
CA HIS A 175 21.71 -1.87 6.72
C HIS A 175 22.08 -3.23 7.34
N ALA A 176 21.30 -4.25 7.03
CA ALA A 176 21.52 -5.62 7.43
C ALA A 176 22.04 -6.46 6.23
N PRO A 177 22.71 -7.61 6.48
CA PRO A 177 23.21 -8.49 5.42
C PRO A 177 22.06 -9.33 4.78
N ILE A 178 20.97 -8.67 4.42
CA ILE A 178 19.78 -9.25 3.80
C ILE A 178 19.29 -8.35 2.66
N THR A 179 18.66 -8.95 1.69
CA THR A 179 17.90 -8.22 0.65
C THR A 179 16.41 -8.31 0.98
N LEU A 180 15.77 -7.17 1.14
CA LEU A 180 14.32 -7.10 1.28
C LEU A 180 13.68 -7.19 -0.11
N PRO A 181 12.67 -8.05 -0.29
CA PRO A 181 11.93 -8.09 -1.55
C PRO A 181 11.14 -6.79 -1.73
N PRO A 182 10.90 -6.36 -2.99
CA PRO A 182 9.98 -5.26 -3.25
C PRO A 182 8.54 -5.70 -2.98
N VAL A 183 7.66 -4.71 -2.84
CA VAL A 183 6.21 -4.93 -2.76
C VAL A 183 5.59 -4.44 -4.07
N ASP A 184 5.08 -5.38 -4.86
CA ASP A 184 4.41 -5.10 -6.11
C ASP A 184 2.93 -4.76 -5.87
N VAL A 185 2.41 -3.83 -6.66
CA VAL A 185 1.01 -3.42 -6.63
C VAL A 185 0.41 -3.60 -8.02
N PHE A 186 -0.78 -4.21 -8.05
CA PHE A 186 -1.55 -4.47 -9.26
C PHE A 186 -2.80 -3.59 -9.27
N MET A 187 -3.13 -3.07 -10.43
CA MET A 187 -4.36 -2.33 -10.69
C MET A 187 -5.40 -3.29 -11.29
N ILE A 188 -6.58 -3.32 -10.69
CA ILE A 188 -7.64 -4.28 -11.04
C ILE A 188 -8.96 -3.53 -11.29
N TYR A 189 -9.61 -3.82 -12.39
CA TYR A 189 -10.93 -3.28 -12.73
C TYR A 189 -11.71 -4.22 -13.65
N ASN A 190 -13.03 -4.04 -13.72
CA ASN A 190 -13.87 -4.84 -14.61
C ASN A 190 -13.57 -4.48 -16.07
N ARG A 191 -13.35 -5.48 -16.91
CA ARG A 191 -13.03 -5.29 -18.34
C ARG A 191 -14.13 -4.50 -19.06
N SER A 192 -15.39 -4.70 -18.70
CA SER A 192 -16.51 -3.98 -19.30
C SER A 192 -16.52 -2.48 -18.99
N ALA A 193 -15.80 -2.03 -17.95
CA ALA A 193 -15.69 -0.61 -17.62
C ALA A 193 -14.96 0.19 -18.72
N LEU A 194 -14.08 -0.45 -19.49
CA LEU A 194 -13.40 0.17 -20.63
C LEU A 194 -14.35 0.61 -21.76
N ASN A 195 -15.60 0.15 -21.77
CA ASN A 195 -16.62 0.64 -22.69
C ASN A 195 -17.04 2.09 -22.39
N SER A 196 -16.74 2.61 -21.20
CA SER A 196 -16.89 4.02 -20.86
C SER A 196 -15.66 4.81 -21.30
N SER A 197 -15.84 5.81 -22.15
CA SER A 197 -14.75 6.69 -22.60
C SER A 197 -14.10 7.43 -21.42
N ILE A 198 -14.89 7.85 -20.43
CA ILE A 198 -14.40 8.53 -19.23
C ILE A 198 -13.49 7.60 -18.42
N PHE A 199 -13.95 6.35 -18.18
CA PHE A 199 -13.16 5.37 -17.44
C PHE A 199 -11.87 5.01 -18.19
N SER A 200 -11.96 4.78 -19.50
CA SER A 200 -10.80 4.45 -20.33
C SER A 200 -9.76 5.58 -20.34
N THR A 201 -10.20 6.84 -20.44
CA THR A 201 -9.30 8.00 -20.34
C THR A 201 -8.67 8.11 -18.96
N PHE A 202 -9.45 7.92 -17.90
CA PHE A 202 -8.95 7.96 -16.53
C PHE A 202 -7.90 6.88 -16.28
N ILE A 203 -8.14 5.63 -16.71
CA ILE A 203 -7.17 4.53 -16.58
C ILE A 203 -5.89 4.85 -17.34
N GLY A 204 -5.97 5.44 -18.53
CA GLY A 204 -4.79 5.92 -19.27
C GLY A 204 -3.95 6.91 -18.45
N GLN A 205 -4.60 7.89 -17.84
CA GLN A 205 -3.93 8.89 -16.99
C GLN A 205 -3.30 8.26 -15.72
N VAL A 206 -3.95 7.27 -15.12
CA VAL A 206 -3.41 6.56 -13.95
C VAL A 206 -2.20 5.71 -14.34
N ALA A 207 -2.20 5.11 -15.52
CA ALA A 207 -1.13 4.23 -16.00
C ALA A 207 0.15 4.98 -16.47
N GLU A 208 0.06 6.29 -16.70
CA GLU A 208 1.19 7.15 -17.13
C GLU A 208 2.04 7.70 -15.96
N ILE A 209 1.67 7.41 -14.71
CA ILE A 209 2.34 7.86 -13.49
C ILE A 209 3.33 6.80 -13.01
#